data_fb01125d7e459e43d5d21cb75d192c1c
#
_entry.id   fb01125d7e459e43d5d21cb75d192c1c
#
_cell.length_a   1.000
_cell.length_b   1.000
_cell.length_c   1.000
_cell.angle_alpha   90.00
_cell.angle_beta   90.00
_cell.angle_gamma   90.00
#
_symmetry.space_group_name_H-M   'P 1'
#
loop_
_entity.id
_entity.type
_entity.pdbx_description
1 polymer ?
#
loop_
_entity_poly.entity_id
_entity_poly.type
_entity_poly.pdbx_seq_one_letter_code
_entity_poly.pdbx_strand_id
1 'polypeptide(L)'
;MWNGKRKAITFSFDDGVTQDIRLIELLNRYGLKCTFNLNSEKFGSGGDFVRNGKEVSHRMIEAGKIKETYAGHEVAVHTLTHVNLTTCEEEEIVRQVEEDRKNLSALVGYEVVGMAYPCGGVNNDDRVAEIIARKTGVKYART
;
A
#
# COMPACT_ATOMS: atom_id res chain seq x y z
N MET A 1 19.01 -13.84 10.86
CA MET A 1 18.35 -13.43 9.62
C MET A 1 17.53 -14.62 9.13
N TRP A 2 16.28 -14.46 8.76
CA TRP A 2 15.33 -15.48 8.28
C TRP A 2 15.22 -16.76 9.13
N ASN A 3 15.35 -16.66 10.45
CA ASN A 3 15.30 -17.81 11.38
C ASN A 3 16.15 -19.01 10.91
N GLY A 4 17.36 -18.75 10.43
CA GLY A 4 18.30 -19.76 9.92
C GLY A 4 18.01 -20.26 8.49
N LYS A 5 16.99 -19.76 7.82
CA LYS A 5 16.70 -20.10 6.42
C LYS A 5 17.60 -19.32 5.45
N ARG A 6 17.95 -19.96 4.33
CA ARG A 6 18.79 -19.33 3.28
C ARG A 6 18.02 -18.40 2.37
N LYS A 7 16.71 -18.57 2.26
CA LYS A 7 15.81 -17.79 1.39
C LYS A 7 14.55 -17.44 2.14
N ALA A 8 13.97 -16.31 1.80
CA ALA A 8 12.62 -15.89 2.19
C ALA A 8 11.86 -15.47 0.95
N ILE A 9 10.53 -15.62 0.98
CA ILE A 9 9.61 -15.04 0.02
C ILE A 9 8.70 -14.09 0.76
N THR A 10 8.44 -12.93 0.15
CA THR A 10 7.45 -11.97 0.61
C THR A 10 6.47 -11.67 -0.50
N PHE A 11 5.26 -11.32 -0.14
CA PHE A 11 4.22 -10.87 -1.08
C PHE A 11 3.85 -9.44 -0.74
N SER A 12 3.66 -8.62 -1.77
CA SER A 12 3.26 -7.22 -1.61
C SER A 12 2.31 -6.87 -2.76
N PHE A 13 1.13 -6.34 -2.43
CA PHE A 13 0.10 -5.93 -3.38
C PHE A 13 -0.35 -4.52 -3.08
N ASP A 14 -0.83 -3.83 -4.11
CA ASP A 14 -1.08 -2.40 -4.09
C ASP A 14 -2.57 -2.09 -4.31
N ASP A 15 -2.94 -0.83 -4.04
CA ASP A 15 -4.22 -0.17 -4.30
C ASP A 15 -5.38 -0.51 -3.35
N GLY A 16 -5.41 -1.65 -2.70
CA GLY A 16 -6.50 -2.00 -1.80
C GLY A 16 -7.82 -2.31 -2.52
N VAL A 17 -7.74 -3.10 -3.59
CA VAL A 17 -8.88 -3.46 -4.43
C VAL A 17 -9.72 -4.58 -3.82
N THR A 18 -10.99 -4.67 -4.21
CA THR A 18 -11.93 -5.70 -3.71
C THR A 18 -11.47 -7.14 -3.97
N GLN A 19 -10.60 -7.35 -4.96
CA GLN A 19 -9.98 -8.65 -5.25
C GLN A 19 -9.05 -9.14 -4.13
N ASP A 20 -8.57 -8.25 -3.27
CA ASP A 20 -7.73 -8.59 -2.13
C ASP A 20 -8.45 -9.53 -1.15
N ILE A 21 -9.78 -9.43 -1.04
CA ILE A 21 -10.59 -10.30 -0.19
C ILE A 21 -10.33 -11.78 -0.55
N ARG A 22 -10.45 -12.12 -1.84
CA ARG A 22 -10.18 -13.48 -2.32
C ARG A 22 -8.71 -13.87 -2.17
N LEU A 23 -7.81 -12.94 -2.43
CA LEU A 23 -6.37 -13.17 -2.27
C LEU A 23 -6.02 -13.50 -0.83
N ILE A 24 -6.57 -12.76 0.13
CA ILE A 24 -6.37 -12.95 1.57
C ILE A 24 -6.89 -14.33 2.00
N GLU A 25 -8.06 -14.75 1.52
CA GLU A 25 -8.58 -16.09 1.78
C GLU A 25 -7.60 -17.19 1.34
N LEU A 26 -6.98 -17.02 0.16
CA LEU A 26 -5.98 -17.96 -0.34
C LEU A 26 -4.70 -17.92 0.50
N LEU A 27 -4.18 -16.74 0.81
CA LEU A 27 -2.98 -16.58 1.64
C LEU A 27 -3.18 -17.21 3.01
N ASN A 28 -4.31 -16.96 3.64
CA ASN A 28 -4.65 -17.51 4.96
C ASN A 28 -4.77 -19.05 4.94
N ARG A 29 -5.36 -19.61 3.88
CA ARG A 29 -5.45 -21.07 3.70
C ARG A 29 -4.09 -21.75 3.71
N TYR A 30 -3.06 -21.09 3.15
CA TYR A 30 -1.70 -21.61 3.06
C TYR A 30 -0.77 -21.10 4.16
N GLY A 31 -1.28 -20.35 5.14
CA GLY A 31 -0.48 -19.78 6.23
C GLY A 31 0.53 -18.73 5.77
N LEU A 32 0.26 -18.07 4.64
CA LEU A 32 1.13 -17.05 4.05
C LEU A 32 0.75 -15.65 4.56
N LYS A 33 1.74 -14.77 4.64
CA LYS A 33 1.56 -13.35 5.00
C LYS A 33 1.90 -12.46 3.82
N CYS A 34 1.31 -11.27 3.80
CA CYS A 34 1.44 -10.30 2.73
C CYS A 34 1.42 -8.89 3.30
N THR A 35 2.06 -7.96 2.60
CA THR A 35 1.90 -6.53 2.79
C THR A 35 0.93 -5.98 1.75
N PHE A 36 -0.05 -5.20 2.19
CA PHE A 36 -1.01 -4.50 1.34
C PHE A 36 -0.77 -3.00 1.45
N ASN A 37 -0.40 -2.38 0.34
CA ASN A 37 -0.08 -0.96 0.26
C ASN A 37 -1.33 -0.20 -0.19
N LEU A 38 -1.86 0.66 0.67
CA LEU A 38 -3.19 1.25 0.50
C LEU A 38 -3.13 2.76 0.30
N ASN A 39 -4.13 3.29 -0.38
CA ASN A 39 -4.32 4.72 -0.61
C ASN A 39 -5.52 5.21 0.18
N SER A 40 -5.33 5.90 1.30
CA SER A 40 -6.43 6.20 2.21
C SER A 40 -7.48 7.18 1.66
N GLU A 41 -7.14 8.05 0.71
CA GLU A 41 -8.12 8.92 0.05
C GLU A 41 -8.85 8.26 -1.14
N LYS A 42 -8.51 7.01 -1.48
CA LYS A 42 -9.17 6.28 -2.57
C LYS A 42 -10.16 5.22 -2.10
N PHE A 43 -10.33 5.01 -0.82
CA PHE A 43 -11.28 4.02 -0.30
C PHE A 43 -12.69 4.23 -0.82
N GLY A 44 -13.36 3.14 -1.21
CA GLY A 44 -14.71 3.15 -1.77
C GLY A 44 -14.80 3.74 -3.19
N SER A 45 -13.70 4.16 -3.78
CA SER A 45 -13.67 4.68 -5.15
C SER A 45 -13.44 3.59 -6.20
N GLY A 46 -13.32 4.00 -7.46
CA GLY A 46 -13.05 3.10 -8.57
C GLY A 46 -14.28 2.71 -9.37
N GLY A 47 -14.13 1.77 -10.28
CA GLY A 47 -15.19 1.35 -11.20
C GLY A 47 -14.78 0.16 -12.04
N ASP A 48 -15.62 -0.18 -13.00
CA ASP A 48 -15.37 -1.25 -13.93
C ASP A 48 -14.86 -0.66 -15.26
N PHE A 49 -13.92 -1.33 -15.90
CA PHE A 49 -13.38 -0.94 -17.20
C PHE A 49 -13.14 -2.17 -18.09
N VAL A 50 -13.02 -1.96 -19.38
CA VAL A 50 -12.74 -3.05 -20.32
C VAL A 50 -11.25 -3.08 -20.65
N ARG A 51 -10.60 -4.24 -20.44
CA ARG A 51 -9.22 -4.49 -20.81
C ARG A 51 -9.13 -5.77 -21.66
N ASN A 52 -8.60 -5.65 -22.85
CA ASN A 52 -8.50 -6.77 -23.81
C ASN A 52 -9.84 -7.48 -24.06
N GLY A 53 -10.93 -6.71 -24.21
CA GLY A 53 -12.27 -7.23 -24.43
C GLY A 53 -12.94 -7.89 -23.22
N LYS A 54 -12.34 -7.81 -22.03
CA LYS A 54 -12.88 -8.34 -20.79
C LYS A 54 -13.21 -7.20 -19.83
N GLU A 55 -14.35 -7.28 -19.19
CA GLU A 55 -14.71 -6.37 -18.09
C GLU A 55 -13.85 -6.73 -16.86
N VAL A 56 -13.23 -5.70 -16.28
CA VAL A 56 -12.37 -5.80 -15.10
C VAL A 56 -12.87 -4.81 -14.07
N SER A 57 -13.15 -5.29 -12.88
CA SER A 57 -13.46 -4.43 -11.74
C SER A 57 -12.17 -3.91 -11.10
N HIS A 58 -12.12 -2.60 -10.84
CA HIS A 58 -11.05 -1.94 -10.10
C HIS A 58 -11.67 -1.00 -9.07
N ARG A 59 -12.32 -1.61 -8.09
CA ARG A 59 -13.00 -0.92 -6.98
C ARG A 59 -12.19 -1.10 -5.72
N MET A 60 -11.93 0.01 -5.03
CA MET A 60 -11.24 0.02 -3.75
C MET A 60 -12.19 -0.41 -2.62
N ILE A 61 -11.64 -1.07 -1.63
CA ILE A 61 -12.36 -1.48 -0.42
C ILE A 61 -12.78 -0.23 0.36
N GLU A 62 -13.96 -0.28 0.96
CA GLU A 62 -14.48 0.80 1.81
C GLU A 62 -13.66 0.97 3.09
N ALA A 63 -13.45 2.23 3.51
CA ALA A 63 -12.65 2.56 4.70
C ALA A 63 -13.05 1.77 5.95
N GLY A 64 -14.36 1.63 6.19
CA GLY A 64 -14.89 0.89 7.35
C GLY A 64 -14.60 -0.61 7.36
N LYS A 65 -14.13 -1.17 6.23
CA LYS A 65 -13.79 -2.59 6.08
C LYS A 65 -12.30 -2.88 6.16
N ILE A 66 -11.43 -1.87 6.14
CA ILE A 66 -9.98 -2.03 6.06
C ILE A 66 -9.44 -2.88 7.20
N LYS A 67 -9.78 -2.56 8.45
CA LYS A 67 -9.29 -3.27 9.64
C LYS A 67 -9.65 -4.75 9.62
N GLU A 68 -10.87 -5.08 9.25
CA GLU A 68 -11.35 -6.46 9.20
C GLU A 68 -10.73 -7.22 8.03
N THR A 69 -10.73 -6.63 6.85
CA THR A 69 -10.25 -7.27 5.61
C THR A 69 -8.77 -7.64 5.71
N TYR A 70 -7.93 -6.73 6.18
CA TYR A 70 -6.48 -6.95 6.24
C TYR A 70 -5.98 -7.53 7.56
N ALA A 71 -6.88 -7.98 8.44
CA ALA A 71 -6.52 -8.57 9.72
C ALA A 71 -5.52 -9.73 9.56
N GLY A 72 -4.40 -9.65 10.29
CA GLY A 72 -3.35 -10.66 10.24
C GLY A 72 -2.35 -10.52 9.09
N HIS A 73 -2.51 -9.50 8.24
CA HIS A 73 -1.55 -9.07 7.22
C HIS A 73 -0.99 -7.70 7.58
N GLU A 74 0.06 -7.27 6.90
CA GLU A 74 0.60 -5.92 7.06
C GLU A 74 -0.14 -4.95 6.14
N VAL A 75 -0.48 -3.77 6.68
CA VAL A 75 -0.91 -2.61 5.89
C VAL A 75 0.22 -1.62 5.82
N ALA A 76 0.47 -1.08 4.63
CA ALA A 76 1.52 -0.13 4.34
C ALA A 76 1.01 1.04 3.47
N VAL A 77 1.77 2.12 3.42
CA VAL A 77 1.46 3.35 2.69
C VAL A 77 1.61 3.15 1.18
N HIS A 78 0.69 3.74 0.41
CA HIS A 78 0.81 3.84 -1.05
C HIS A 78 0.49 5.24 -1.57
N THR A 79 0.75 6.27 -0.74
CA THR A 79 0.33 7.67 -0.86
C THR A 79 -1.19 7.88 -0.77
N LEU A 80 -1.62 9.07 -0.40
CA LEU A 80 -3.05 9.40 -0.27
C LEU A 80 -3.83 9.11 -1.56
N THR A 81 -3.29 9.57 -2.71
CA THR A 81 -4.02 9.65 -3.99
C THR A 81 -3.36 8.87 -5.13
N HIS A 82 -2.35 8.04 -4.85
CA HIS A 82 -1.59 7.28 -5.85
C HIS A 82 -0.81 8.18 -6.83
N VAL A 83 -0.14 9.21 -6.32
CA VAL A 83 0.65 10.15 -7.12
C VAL A 83 2.10 9.67 -7.29
N ASN A 84 2.72 9.98 -8.44
CA ASN A 84 4.17 9.79 -8.62
C ASN A 84 4.94 10.87 -7.85
N LEU A 85 5.62 10.48 -6.78
CA LEU A 85 6.29 11.40 -5.86
C LEU A 85 7.49 12.12 -6.49
N THR A 86 8.08 11.60 -7.56
CA THR A 86 9.21 12.27 -8.24
C THR A 86 8.79 13.57 -8.92
N THR A 87 7.48 13.74 -9.17
CA THR A 87 6.90 14.95 -9.79
C THR A 87 6.37 15.95 -8.77
N CYS A 88 6.48 15.65 -7.48
CA CYS A 88 5.92 16.46 -6.40
C CYS A 88 7.00 17.33 -5.75
N GLU A 89 6.59 18.49 -5.23
CA GLU A 89 7.40 19.28 -4.32
C GLU A 89 7.46 18.63 -2.92
N GLU A 90 8.43 19.02 -2.13
CA GLU A 90 8.74 18.40 -0.83
C GLU A 90 7.52 18.37 0.10
N GLU A 91 6.79 19.45 0.22
CA GLU A 91 5.61 19.57 1.10
C GLU A 91 4.52 18.58 0.69
N GLU A 92 4.31 18.42 -0.62
CA GLU A 92 3.35 17.45 -1.14
C GLU A 92 3.84 16.00 -0.93
N ILE A 93 5.13 15.72 -1.09
CA ILE A 93 5.69 14.39 -0.77
C ILE A 93 5.39 14.02 0.69
N VAL A 94 5.70 14.93 1.62
CA VAL A 94 5.45 14.71 3.05
C VAL A 94 3.96 14.52 3.31
N ARG A 95 3.10 15.36 2.75
CA ARG A 95 1.64 15.25 2.89
C ARG A 95 1.13 13.90 2.40
N GLN A 96 1.48 13.53 1.18
CA GLN A 96 1.03 12.29 0.53
C GLN A 96 1.44 11.03 1.29
N VAL A 97 2.59 11.05 1.94
CA VAL A 97 3.11 9.89 2.66
C VAL A 97 2.71 9.89 4.13
N GLU A 98 2.91 11.00 4.84
CA GLU A 98 2.71 11.02 6.29
C GLU A 98 1.23 11.08 6.69
N GLU A 99 0.37 11.78 5.93
CA GLU A 99 -1.06 11.77 6.21
C GLU A 99 -1.67 10.40 5.86
N ASP A 100 -1.26 9.78 4.75
CA ASP A 100 -1.68 8.41 4.42
C ASP A 100 -1.30 7.44 5.54
N ARG A 101 -0.05 7.52 6.02
CA ARG A 101 0.46 6.72 7.14
C ARG A 101 -0.40 6.89 8.40
N LYS A 102 -0.74 8.14 8.77
CA LYS A 102 -1.58 8.44 9.94
C LYS A 102 -3.00 7.92 9.77
N ASN A 103 -3.59 8.12 8.61
CA ASN A 103 -4.94 7.65 8.29
C ASN A 103 -5.00 6.12 8.40
N LEU A 104 -4.06 5.42 7.77
CA LEU A 104 -3.98 3.96 7.82
C LEU A 104 -3.74 3.46 9.25
N SER A 105 -2.83 4.09 10.00
CA SER A 105 -2.56 3.71 11.39
C SER A 105 -3.81 3.82 12.27
N ALA A 106 -4.59 4.89 12.09
CA ALA A 106 -5.85 5.08 12.80
C ALA A 106 -6.89 4.00 12.45
N LEU A 107 -6.97 3.60 11.17
CA LEU A 107 -7.91 2.58 10.70
C LEU A 107 -7.55 1.18 11.22
N VAL A 108 -6.27 0.79 11.14
CA VAL A 108 -5.85 -0.58 11.52
C VAL A 108 -5.60 -0.73 13.03
N GLY A 109 -5.32 0.37 13.73
CA GLY A 109 -5.10 0.40 15.18
C GLY A 109 -3.66 0.05 15.61
N TYR A 110 -2.70 0.16 14.71
CA TYR A 110 -1.26 0.05 14.99
C TYR A 110 -0.47 1.02 14.12
N GLU A 111 0.79 1.27 14.47
CA GLU A 111 1.65 2.18 13.72
C GLU A 111 2.05 1.53 12.37
N VAL A 112 1.61 2.13 11.27
CA VAL A 112 2.03 1.76 9.91
C VAL A 112 3.42 2.36 9.66
N VAL A 113 4.36 1.53 9.20
CA VAL A 113 5.77 1.92 9.00
C VAL A 113 6.33 1.56 7.63
N GLY A 114 5.64 0.72 6.88
CA GLY A 114 6.00 0.31 5.54
C GLY A 114 5.39 1.20 4.46
N MET A 115 5.99 1.19 3.27
CA MET A 115 5.51 1.91 2.10
C MET A 115 5.84 1.15 0.81
N ALA A 116 5.00 1.33 -0.22
CA ALA A 116 5.39 1.10 -1.61
C ALA A 116 5.21 2.39 -2.41
N TYR A 117 6.17 2.68 -3.28
CA TYR A 117 6.04 3.80 -4.22
C TYR A 117 4.97 3.50 -5.26
N PRO A 118 3.99 4.41 -5.49
CA PRO A 118 2.99 4.22 -6.53
C PRO A 118 3.55 4.47 -7.93
N CYS A 119 2.78 4.09 -8.93
CA CYS A 119 3.10 4.20 -10.34
C CYS A 119 4.21 3.25 -10.81
N GLY A 120 4.29 3.08 -12.13
CA GLY A 120 5.36 2.34 -12.79
C GLY A 120 6.44 3.26 -13.36
N GLY A 121 7.52 2.67 -13.87
CA GLY A 121 8.65 3.42 -14.42
C GLY A 121 9.49 4.09 -13.33
N VAL A 122 9.94 5.31 -13.56
CA VAL A 122 10.69 6.09 -12.56
C VAL A 122 9.70 6.68 -11.55
N ASN A 123 9.54 6.03 -10.42
CA ASN A 123 8.59 6.40 -9.37
C ASN A 123 9.26 6.78 -8.04
N ASN A 124 10.58 6.72 -7.98
CA ASN A 124 11.40 7.10 -6.83
C ASN A 124 12.75 7.66 -7.30
N ASP A 125 13.38 8.45 -6.47
CA ASP A 125 14.74 8.96 -6.61
C ASP A 125 15.34 9.23 -5.22
N ASP A 126 16.63 9.56 -5.17
CA ASP A 126 17.33 9.82 -3.91
C ASP A 126 16.72 11.02 -3.14
N ARG A 127 16.26 12.07 -3.85
CA ARG A 127 15.60 13.23 -3.24
C ARG A 127 14.33 12.81 -2.50
N VAL A 128 13.44 12.08 -3.17
CA VAL A 128 12.19 11.60 -2.57
C VAL A 128 12.45 10.68 -1.40
N ALA A 129 13.39 9.74 -1.54
CA ALA A 129 13.76 8.81 -0.49
C ALA A 129 14.30 9.53 0.77
N GLU A 130 15.15 10.55 0.58
CA GLU A 130 15.71 11.35 1.67
C GLU A 130 14.62 12.16 2.39
N ILE A 131 13.69 12.79 1.67
CA ILE A 131 12.58 13.52 2.24
C ILE A 131 11.70 12.60 3.11
N ILE A 132 11.32 11.43 2.57
CA ILE A 132 10.51 10.46 3.30
C ILE A 132 11.21 9.99 4.57
N ALA A 133 12.49 9.60 4.46
CA ALA A 133 13.27 9.10 5.59
C ALA A 133 13.44 10.13 6.72
N ARG A 134 13.55 11.42 6.39
CA ARG A 134 13.76 12.49 7.36
C ARG A 134 12.48 13.08 7.93
N LYS A 135 11.38 13.10 7.16
CA LYS A 135 10.20 13.90 7.48
C LYS A 135 8.94 13.08 7.74
N THR A 136 9.01 11.74 7.62
CA THR A 136 7.87 10.86 7.84
C THR A 136 8.21 9.72 8.83
N GLY A 137 7.17 9.02 9.28
CA GLY A 137 7.33 7.83 10.12
C GLY A 137 7.63 6.53 9.36
N VAL A 138 7.81 6.59 8.04
CA VAL A 138 8.14 5.41 7.22
C VAL A 138 9.54 4.89 7.53
N LYS A 139 9.69 3.57 7.67
CA LYS A 139 10.97 2.90 8.00
C LYS A 139 11.55 2.10 6.85
N TYR A 140 10.73 1.68 5.90
CA TYR A 140 11.17 1.02 4.68
C TYR A 140 10.19 1.29 3.54
N ALA A 141 10.69 1.24 2.31
CA ALA A 141 9.89 1.39 1.11
C ALA A 141 10.27 0.36 0.05
N ARG A 142 9.27 -0.08 -0.73
CA ARG A 142 9.42 -0.91 -1.92
C ARG A 142 9.18 -0.06 -3.17
N THR A 143 10.01 -0.28 -4.19
CA THR A 143 9.87 0.30 -5.54
C THR A 143 9.08 -0.61 -6.45
#